data_06c98200bb92c46bf84ee396738d13d0
#
_entry.id   06c98200bb92c46bf84ee396738d13d0
#
_cell.length_a   1.000
_cell.length_b   1.000
_cell.length_c   1.000
_cell.angle_alpha   90.00
_cell.angle_beta   90.00
_cell.angle_gamma   90.00
#
_symmetry.space_group_name_H-M   'P 1'
#
loop_
_entity.id
_entity.type
_entity.pdbx_description
1 polymer ?
#
loop_
_entity_poly.entity_id
_entity_poly.type
_entity_poly.pdbx_seq_one_letter_code
_entity_poly.pdbx_strand_id
1 'polypeptide(L)'
;MKDYMTIYKEWLENPYFDEATKEELRAIEGDENEIKERFYMDLEFGTAGLRGIIGAGINRMNIYTVRRATQGLANYIIKQGGAAKGVAIAFDSRHMSPEFAEEAALTLAANGIKAYRFETLRPTPELSFAVIHTGAAGGMNITSSHNTKEYNGCKLYSHTGAQLTDEECAAVSQEMARICLPCALPEGDPSLGIPLGEETDKAYLDALVQDVPPVSLPEDRARLRIVYTPLHGVGGLLLPRLLKEQGFTDLHCVSSQMTPDGSFPTAPSPNPENPETFHLALEEARRVGAHLIIATDPDADRVAFQVLHQGEYHSLSGHQSGSLLTDFLLSARSDQTLSSPSPLVIKSIVTTKLASDIAQNHGASCIDTFTGFKHMAPLACQLEQ
;
A
#
# COMPACT_ATOMS: atom_id res chain seq x y z
N MET A 1 9.94 -26.98 -18.16
CA MET A 1 10.00 -25.50 -18.27
C MET A 1 10.59 -25.17 -19.65
N LYS A 2 9.97 -24.27 -20.45
CA LYS A 2 10.58 -23.82 -21.70
C LYS A 2 11.90 -23.11 -21.37
N ASP A 3 12.89 -23.20 -22.28
CA ASP A 3 14.12 -22.43 -22.17
C ASP A 3 13.81 -20.92 -22.29
N TYR A 4 14.51 -20.07 -21.53
CA TYR A 4 14.29 -18.63 -21.47
C TYR A 4 14.40 -17.96 -22.86
N MET A 5 15.29 -18.43 -23.73
CA MET A 5 15.42 -17.94 -25.11
C MET A 5 14.20 -18.29 -25.97
N THR A 6 13.57 -19.43 -25.72
CA THR A 6 12.32 -19.81 -26.39
C THR A 6 11.18 -18.87 -25.99
N ILE A 7 11.06 -18.54 -24.69
CA ILE A 7 10.03 -17.61 -24.20
C ILE A 7 10.27 -16.20 -24.74
N TYR A 8 11.52 -15.72 -24.73
CA TYR A 8 11.90 -14.43 -25.32
C TYR A 8 11.47 -14.30 -26.79
N LYS A 9 11.76 -15.32 -27.61
CA LYS A 9 11.33 -15.35 -29.02
C LYS A 9 9.82 -15.38 -29.19
N GLU A 10 9.11 -16.15 -28.36
CA GLU A 10 7.65 -16.14 -28.36
C GLU A 10 7.09 -14.74 -28.08
N TRP A 11 7.68 -13.99 -27.15
CA TRP A 11 7.24 -12.62 -26.86
C TRP A 11 7.49 -11.66 -28.02
N LEU A 12 8.57 -11.83 -28.76
CA LEU A 12 8.87 -11.03 -29.95
C LEU A 12 7.94 -11.32 -31.14
N GLU A 13 7.56 -12.58 -31.34
CA GLU A 13 6.83 -13.02 -32.52
C GLU A 13 5.32 -13.04 -32.35
N ASN A 14 4.83 -13.26 -31.14
CA ASN A 14 3.40 -13.44 -30.89
C ASN A 14 2.65 -12.10 -30.96
N PRO A 15 1.56 -12.01 -31.78
CA PRO A 15 0.76 -10.79 -31.92
C PRO A 15 0.00 -10.38 -30.64
N TYR A 16 -0.04 -11.22 -29.62
CA TYR A 16 -0.61 -10.92 -28.33
C TYR A 16 0.13 -9.79 -27.60
N PHE A 17 1.43 -9.71 -27.76
CA PHE A 17 2.25 -8.66 -27.17
C PHE A 17 2.27 -7.43 -28.06
N ASP A 18 2.12 -6.24 -27.45
CA ASP A 18 2.10 -4.98 -28.17
C ASP A 18 3.47 -4.60 -28.77
N GLU A 19 3.46 -3.62 -29.67
CA GLU A 19 4.68 -3.26 -30.37
C GLU A 19 5.71 -2.57 -29.46
N ALA A 20 5.28 -1.80 -28.45
CA ALA A 20 6.19 -1.15 -27.51
C ALA A 20 6.96 -2.20 -26.69
N THR A 21 6.27 -3.26 -26.22
CA THR A 21 6.89 -4.42 -25.56
C THR A 21 7.93 -5.09 -26.46
N LYS A 22 7.61 -5.28 -27.75
CA LYS A 22 8.53 -5.90 -28.72
C LYS A 22 9.73 -5.01 -29.03
N GLU A 23 9.53 -3.70 -29.12
CA GLU A 23 10.62 -2.73 -29.31
C GLU A 23 11.60 -2.75 -28.14
N GLU A 24 11.09 -2.79 -26.91
CA GLU A 24 11.90 -2.93 -25.69
C GLU A 24 12.71 -4.23 -25.73
N LEU A 25 12.11 -5.33 -26.13
CA LEU A 25 12.78 -6.62 -26.23
C LEU A 25 13.83 -6.65 -27.36
N ARG A 26 13.57 -6.02 -28.53
CA ARG A 26 14.57 -5.87 -29.59
C ARG A 26 15.78 -5.07 -29.15
N ALA A 27 15.58 -4.06 -28.27
CA ALA A 27 16.68 -3.24 -27.78
C ALA A 27 17.71 -4.02 -26.93
N ILE A 28 17.32 -5.17 -26.39
CA ILE A 28 18.22 -6.08 -25.65
C ILE A 28 18.67 -7.29 -26.47
N GLU A 29 18.40 -7.32 -27.79
CA GLU A 29 18.84 -8.40 -28.66
C GLU A 29 20.36 -8.52 -28.62
N GLY A 30 20.86 -9.73 -28.30
CA GLY A 30 22.30 -9.99 -28.13
C GLY A 30 22.82 -9.81 -26.68
N ASP A 31 22.07 -9.20 -25.77
CA ASP A 31 22.39 -9.20 -24.34
C ASP A 31 21.78 -10.43 -23.66
N GLU A 32 22.52 -11.54 -23.69
CA GLU A 32 22.06 -12.81 -23.12
C GLU A 32 21.79 -12.74 -21.62
N ASN A 33 22.53 -11.91 -20.87
CA ASN A 33 22.35 -11.76 -19.43
C ASN A 33 21.03 -11.05 -19.13
N GLU A 34 20.72 -9.97 -19.83
CA GLU A 34 19.47 -9.23 -19.67
C GLU A 34 18.26 -10.07 -20.11
N ILE A 35 18.36 -10.77 -21.24
CA ILE A 35 17.32 -11.70 -21.70
C ILE A 35 17.08 -12.78 -20.66
N LYS A 36 18.14 -13.40 -20.13
CA LYS A 36 18.02 -14.43 -19.11
C LYS A 36 17.36 -13.89 -17.84
N GLU A 37 17.76 -12.72 -17.38
CA GLU A 37 17.22 -12.12 -16.17
C GLU A 37 15.71 -11.85 -16.32
N ARG A 38 15.24 -11.44 -17.49
CA ARG A 38 13.83 -11.17 -17.77
C ARG A 38 12.96 -12.42 -17.98
N PHE A 39 13.55 -13.54 -18.39
CA PHE A 39 12.81 -14.72 -18.85
C PHE A 39 13.18 -16.04 -18.15
N TYR A 40 14.13 -16.02 -17.19
CA TYR A 40 14.59 -17.23 -16.50
C TYR A 40 13.54 -17.83 -15.59
N MET A 41 12.78 -16.99 -14.89
CA MET A 41 11.73 -17.39 -13.94
C MET A 41 10.57 -16.38 -13.94
N ASP A 42 9.41 -16.86 -13.58
CA ASP A 42 8.25 -15.99 -13.36
C ASP A 42 8.43 -15.13 -12.10
N LEU A 43 7.78 -13.95 -12.09
CA LEU A 43 7.56 -13.22 -10.84
C LEU A 43 6.72 -14.06 -9.89
N GLU A 44 7.14 -14.12 -8.63
CA GLU A 44 6.45 -14.84 -7.58
C GLU A 44 5.95 -13.90 -6.46
N PHE A 45 4.87 -14.29 -5.79
CA PHE A 45 4.40 -13.57 -4.61
C PHE A 45 5.36 -13.80 -3.45
N GLY A 46 6.06 -12.74 -3.06
CA GLY A 46 6.90 -12.70 -1.88
C GLY A 46 6.13 -12.33 -0.61
N THR A 47 6.87 -12.10 0.48
CA THR A 47 6.31 -11.70 1.79
C THR A 47 5.53 -10.39 1.76
N ALA A 48 5.78 -9.54 0.78
CA ALA A 48 5.17 -8.19 0.66
C ALA A 48 4.38 -8.03 -0.65
N GLY A 49 3.87 -9.12 -1.22
CA GLY A 49 3.16 -9.13 -2.50
C GLY A 49 4.06 -9.49 -3.69
N LEU A 50 3.55 -9.28 -4.90
CA LEU A 50 4.31 -9.39 -6.14
C LEU A 50 5.06 -8.09 -6.36
N ARG A 51 6.37 -8.12 -6.58
CA ARG A 51 7.19 -6.93 -6.88
C ARG A 51 8.22 -7.23 -7.93
N GLY A 52 8.46 -6.29 -8.84
CA GLY A 52 9.48 -6.43 -9.89
C GLY A 52 9.80 -5.10 -10.53
N ILE A 53 10.87 -5.08 -11.32
CA ILE A 53 11.22 -3.96 -12.18
C ILE A 53 10.16 -3.85 -13.28
N ILE A 54 9.75 -2.63 -13.63
CA ILE A 54 8.83 -2.37 -14.74
C ILE A 54 9.56 -2.68 -16.06
N GLY A 55 8.91 -3.41 -16.97
CA GLY A 55 9.46 -3.72 -18.30
C GLY A 55 8.93 -5.01 -18.91
N ALA A 56 9.37 -5.30 -20.11
CA ALA A 56 9.00 -6.50 -20.85
C ALA A 56 9.70 -7.76 -20.30
N GLY A 57 8.93 -8.84 -20.12
CA GLY A 57 9.42 -10.13 -19.63
C GLY A 57 8.54 -10.75 -18.54
N ILE A 58 8.72 -12.04 -18.30
CA ILE A 58 7.95 -12.80 -17.28
C ILE A 58 8.43 -12.51 -15.85
N ASN A 59 9.69 -12.05 -15.70
CA ASN A 59 10.28 -11.60 -14.44
C ASN A 59 10.25 -10.06 -14.31
N ARG A 60 9.25 -9.42 -14.89
CA ARG A 60 9.05 -7.97 -14.90
C ARG A 60 7.60 -7.63 -14.60
N MET A 61 7.39 -6.43 -14.04
CA MET A 61 6.06 -5.85 -13.89
C MET A 61 5.63 -5.20 -15.21
N ASN A 62 4.60 -5.73 -15.81
CA ASN A 62 3.95 -5.24 -17.02
C ASN A 62 2.46 -5.64 -17.04
N ILE A 63 1.71 -5.15 -18.01
CA ILE A 63 0.26 -5.46 -18.13
C ILE A 63 -0.01 -6.96 -18.22
N TYR A 64 0.87 -7.74 -18.84
CA TYR A 64 0.69 -9.19 -19.02
C TYR A 64 0.91 -9.97 -17.73
N THR A 65 1.92 -9.59 -16.93
CA THR A 65 2.17 -10.21 -15.62
C THR A 65 1.11 -9.79 -14.59
N VAL A 66 0.61 -8.55 -14.66
CA VAL A 66 -0.53 -8.08 -13.84
C VAL A 66 -1.81 -8.83 -14.23
N ARG A 67 -2.10 -8.95 -15.52
CA ARG A 67 -3.23 -9.76 -16.03
C ARG A 67 -3.18 -11.19 -15.50
N ARG A 68 -2.01 -11.83 -15.59
CA ARG A 68 -1.81 -13.20 -15.09
C ARG A 68 -2.03 -13.30 -13.58
N ALA A 69 -1.50 -12.35 -12.82
CA ALA A 69 -1.68 -12.30 -11.36
C ALA A 69 -3.15 -12.07 -10.97
N THR A 70 -3.81 -11.15 -11.67
CA THR A 70 -5.24 -10.86 -11.45
C THR A 70 -6.13 -12.05 -11.85
N GLN A 71 -5.80 -12.75 -12.94
CA GLN A 71 -6.51 -13.97 -13.30
C GLN A 71 -6.34 -15.07 -12.24
N GLY A 72 -5.14 -15.19 -11.66
CA GLY A 72 -4.89 -16.10 -10.53
C GLY A 72 -5.77 -15.76 -9.32
N LEU A 73 -5.85 -14.47 -8.97
CA LEU A 73 -6.75 -13.98 -7.92
C LEU A 73 -8.22 -14.24 -8.25
N ALA A 74 -8.66 -13.97 -9.48
CA ALA A 74 -10.03 -14.23 -9.93
C ALA A 74 -10.41 -15.71 -9.78
N ASN A 75 -9.54 -16.62 -10.23
CA ASN A 75 -9.74 -18.06 -10.09
C ASN A 75 -9.86 -18.48 -8.61
N TYR A 76 -9.00 -17.93 -7.75
CA TYR A 76 -9.05 -18.17 -6.32
C TYR A 76 -10.38 -17.70 -5.72
N ILE A 77 -10.81 -16.47 -6.00
CA ILE A 77 -12.06 -15.88 -5.50
C ILE A 77 -13.28 -16.67 -5.99
N ILE A 78 -13.30 -17.09 -7.26
CA ILE A 78 -14.39 -17.94 -7.82
C ILE A 78 -14.49 -19.25 -7.06
N LYS A 79 -13.37 -19.91 -6.79
CA LYS A 79 -13.32 -21.16 -6.02
C LYS A 79 -13.83 -21.01 -4.58
N GLN A 80 -13.61 -19.83 -3.99
CA GLN A 80 -14.14 -19.50 -2.66
C GLN A 80 -15.62 -19.07 -2.68
N GLY A 81 -16.27 -19.02 -3.86
CA GLY A 81 -17.64 -18.57 -4.00
C GLY A 81 -17.84 -17.05 -3.84
N GLY A 82 -16.76 -16.27 -3.90
CA GLY A 82 -16.77 -14.84 -3.65
C GLY A 82 -17.03 -13.96 -4.88
N ALA A 83 -17.17 -14.51 -6.07
CA ALA A 83 -17.22 -13.74 -7.32
C ALA A 83 -18.29 -12.62 -7.34
N ALA A 84 -19.47 -12.86 -6.77
CA ALA A 84 -20.56 -11.89 -6.74
C ALA A 84 -20.27 -10.65 -5.88
N LYS A 85 -19.30 -10.74 -4.94
CA LYS A 85 -18.95 -9.66 -4.02
C LYS A 85 -17.99 -8.63 -4.64
N GLY A 86 -17.23 -9.01 -5.68
CA GLY A 86 -16.28 -8.12 -6.35
C GLY A 86 -14.93 -8.00 -5.65
N VAL A 87 -14.05 -7.16 -6.20
CA VAL A 87 -12.69 -6.89 -5.71
C VAL A 87 -12.45 -5.39 -5.70
N ALA A 88 -11.91 -4.84 -4.60
CA ALA A 88 -11.50 -3.44 -4.52
C ALA A 88 -10.08 -3.26 -5.10
N ILE A 89 -9.85 -2.17 -5.83
CA ILE A 89 -8.55 -1.86 -6.46
C ILE A 89 -8.14 -0.43 -6.14
N ALA A 90 -6.94 -0.28 -5.57
CA ALA A 90 -6.27 1.01 -5.41
C ALA A 90 -4.87 0.96 -6.06
N PHE A 91 -4.28 2.12 -6.24
CA PHE A 91 -2.95 2.26 -6.82
C PHE A 91 -2.24 3.51 -6.30
N ASP A 92 -0.92 3.49 -6.37
CA ASP A 92 -0.06 4.60 -5.94
C ASP A 92 0.38 5.51 -7.10
N SER A 93 1.34 6.40 -6.84
CA SER A 93 1.84 7.38 -7.80
C SER A 93 2.88 6.83 -8.78
N ARG A 94 3.26 5.56 -8.68
CA ARG A 94 4.32 4.97 -9.51
C ARG A 94 3.95 4.92 -10.99
N HIS A 95 4.99 4.92 -11.83
CA HIS A 95 4.82 4.67 -13.25
C HIS A 95 4.04 3.38 -13.48
N MET A 96 3.13 3.39 -14.45
CA MET A 96 2.25 2.28 -14.83
C MET A 96 1.23 1.85 -13.77
N SER A 97 1.17 2.47 -12.58
CA SER A 97 0.18 2.06 -11.57
C SER A 97 -1.27 2.25 -12.02
N PRO A 98 -1.66 3.36 -12.68
CA PRO A 98 -3.00 3.49 -13.24
C PRO A 98 -3.32 2.45 -14.31
N GLU A 99 -2.38 2.18 -15.24
CA GLU A 99 -2.54 1.21 -16.32
C GLU A 99 -2.66 -0.21 -15.77
N PHE A 100 -1.87 -0.55 -14.77
CA PHE A 100 -1.95 -1.85 -14.11
C PHE A 100 -3.26 -2.03 -13.33
N ALA A 101 -3.77 -0.97 -12.69
CA ALA A 101 -5.06 -1.00 -12.02
C ALA A 101 -6.22 -1.15 -13.02
N GLU A 102 -6.14 -0.51 -14.18
CA GLU A 102 -7.11 -0.68 -15.27
C GLU A 102 -7.08 -2.12 -15.82
N GLU A 103 -5.88 -2.65 -16.11
CA GLU A 103 -5.72 -4.03 -16.59
C GLU A 103 -6.28 -5.05 -15.57
N ALA A 104 -6.07 -4.81 -14.28
CA ALA A 104 -6.65 -5.64 -13.24
C ALA A 104 -8.19 -5.58 -13.25
N ALA A 105 -8.77 -4.39 -13.37
CA ALA A 105 -10.22 -4.21 -13.44
C ALA A 105 -10.83 -4.90 -14.67
N LEU A 106 -10.21 -4.76 -15.84
CA LEU A 106 -10.64 -5.45 -17.08
C LEU A 106 -10.54 -6.98 -16.94
N THR A 107 -9.47 -7.47 -16.32
CA THR A 107 -9.30 -8.91 -16.07
C THR A 107 -10.41 -9.47 -15.16
N LEU A 108 -10.75 -8.74 -14.08
CA LEU A 108 -11.85 -9.13 -13.20
C LEU A 108 -13.19 -9.12 -13.92
N ALA A 109 -13.47 -8.07 -14.68
CA ALA A 109 -14.70 -7.96 -15.47
C ALA A 109 -14.84 -9.08 -16.51
N ALA A 110 -13.74 -9.48 -17.15
CA ALA A 110 -13.71 -10.63 -18.06
C ALA A 110 -14.07 -11.97 -17.38
N ASN A 111 -13.92 -12.05 -16.07
CA ASN A 111 -14.32 -13.20 -15.24
C ASN A 111 -15.70 -13.03 -14.57
N GLY A 112 -16.46 -11.99 -14.93
CA GLY A 112 -17.76 -11.69 -14.33
C GLY A 112 -17.69 -11.18 -12.89
N ILE A 113 -16.53 -10.68 -12.45
CA ILE A 113 -16.29 -10.17 -11.12
C ILE A 113 -16.33 -8.63 -11.16
N LYS A 114 -17.10 -8.00 -10.26
CA LYS A 114 -17.12 -6.55 -10.09
C LYS A 114 -15.76 -6.02 -9.66
N ALA A 115 -15.29 -4.94 -10.29
CA ALA A 115 -14.09 -4.21 -9.91
C ALA A 115 -14.46 -2.87 -9.30
N TYR A 116 -14.34 -2.74 -7.97
CA TYR A 116 -14.48 -1.47 -7.25
C TYR A 116 -13.15 -0.74 -7.33
N ARG A 117 -12.96 0.14 -8.32
CA ARG A 117 -11.68 0.78 -8.59
C ARG A 117 -11.71 2.25 -8.22
N PHE A 118 -10.74 2.70 -7.44
CA PHE A 118 -10.55 4.13 -7.22
C PHE A 118 -10.24 4.85 -8.53
N GLU A 119 -10.89 5.99 -8.75
CA GLU A 119 -10.72 6.79 -9.98
C GLU A 119 -9.33 7.42 -10.08
N THR A 120 -8.74 7.74 -8.92
CA THR A 120 -7.37 8.24 -8.81
C THR A 120 -6.63 7.49 -7.68
N LEU A 121 -5.33 7.74 -7.56
CA LEU A 121 -4.49 7.12 -6.55
C LEU A 121 -5.03 7.28 -5.11
N ARG A 122 -4.90 6.24 -4.27
CA ARG A 122 -5.35 6.23 -2.87
C ARG A 122 -4.37 5.47 -1.97
N PRO A 123 -4.37 5.82 -0.66
CA PRO A 123 -3.54 5.15 0.34
C PRO A 123 -3.83 3.65 0.48
N THR A 124 -2.79 2.87 0.76
CA THR A 124 -2.92 1.44 1.08
C THR A 124 -3.94 1.17 2.20
N PRO A 125 -3.97 1.91 3.33
CA PRO A 125 -4.97 1.66 4.37
C PRO A 125 -6.40 1.99 3.93
N GLU A 126 -6.60 2.90 2.99
CA GLU A 126 -7.92 3.17 2.45
C GLU A 126 -8.43 2.03 1.56
N LEU A 127 -7.55 1.33 0.83
CA LEU A 127 -7.94 0.09 0.14
C LEU A 127 -8.43 -0.96 1.13
N SER A 128 -7.71 -1.17 2.24
CA SER A 128 -8.13 -2.10 3.30
C SER A 128 -9.54 -1.76 3.82
N PHE A 129 -9.78 -0.49 4.09
CA PHE A 129 -11.10 0.02 4.46
C PHE A 129 -12.14 -0.22 3.35
N ALA A 130 -11.83 0.10 2.10
CA ALA A 130 -12.75 -0.06 0.97
C ALA A 130 -13.20 -1.51 0.75
N VAL A 131 -12.32 -2.50 0.98
CA VAL A 131 -12.68 -3.93 0.94
C VAL A 131 -13.81 -4.23 1.91
N ILE A 132 -13.70 -3.77 3.16
CA ILE A 132 -14.70 -3.96 4.21
C ILE A 132 -15.96 -3.15 3.90
N HIS A 133 -15.81 -1.88 3.55
CA HIS A 133 -16.89 -0.94 3.29
C HIS A 133 -17.79 -1.37 2.12
N THR A 134 -17.21 -1.90 1.06
CA THR A 134 -17.96 -2.41 -0.11
C THR A 134 -18.45 -3.85 0.05
N GLY A 135 -18.00 -4.56 1.08
CA GLY A 135 -18.24 -6.00 1.25
C GLY A 135 -17.59 -6.86 0.19
N ALA A 136 -16.49 -6.38 -0.42
CA ALA A 136 -15.76 -7.09 -1.47
C ALA A 136 -15.18 -8.42 -0.98
N ALA A 137 -14.97 -9.37 -1.91
CA ALA A 137 -14.34 -10.65 -1.62
C ALA A 137 -12.84 -10.53 -1.35
N GLY A 138 -12.24 -9.40 -1.74
CA GLY A 138 -10.83 -9.11 -1.54
C GLY A 138 -10.43 -7.78 -2.16
N GLY A 139 -9.14 -7.51 -2.15
CA GLY A 139 -8.58 -6.27 -2.73
C GLY A 139 -7.24 -6.50 -3.42
N MET A 140 -6.89 -5.57 -4.30
CA MET A 140 -5.59 -5.48 -4.96
C MET A 140 -5.08 -4.05 -4.89
N ASN A 141 -3.88 -3.86 -4.35
CA ASN A 141 -3.21 -2.57 -4.36
C ASN A 141 -2.01 -2.61 -5.31
N ILE A 142 -2.00 -1.75 -6.31
CA ILE A 142 -0.90 -1.62 -7.26
C ILE A 142 0.12 -0.64 -6.65
N THR A 143 1.19 -1.19 -6.09
CA THR A 143 2.24 -0.43 -5.40
C THR A 143 3.48 -1.28 -5.19
N SER A 144 4.62 -0.63 -5.08
CA SER A 144 5.87 -1.20 -4.55
C SER A 144 6.35 -0.46 -3.29
N SER A 145 5.42 0.21 -2.57
CA SER A 145 5.68 0.95 -1.32
C SER A 145 6.84 1.95 -1.51
N HIS A 146 7.92 1.81 -0.77
CA HIS A 146 9.08 2.70 -0.73
C HIS A 146 10.25 2.30 -1.65
N ASN A 147 10.07 1.31 -2.53
CA ASN A 147 11.10 0.93 -3.50
C ASN A 147 11.43 2.10 -4.44
N THR A 148 12.58 2.03 -5.11
CA THR A 148 12.99 3.02 -6.13
C THR A 148 12.03 3.03 -7.33
N LYS A 149 12.13 4.04 -8.17
CA LYS A 149 11.18 4.35 -9.26
C LYS A 149 11.01 3.25 -10.31
N GLU A 150 12.04 2.40 -10.46
CA GLU A 150 12.07 1.31 -11.43
C GLU A 150 11.11 0.17 -11.07
N TYR A 151 10.67 0.08 -9.79
CA TYR A 151 9.84 -1.00 -9.30
C TYR A 151 8.36 -0.63 -9.30
N ASN A 152 7.53 -1.63 -9.56
CA ASN A 152 6.11 -1.64 -9.22
C ASN A 152 5.73 -3.02 -8.68
N GLY A 153 4.47 -3.20 -8.28
CA GLY A 153 4.02 -4.46 -7.71
C GLY A 153 2.53 -4.50 -7.43
N CYS A 154 2.08 -5.56 -6.81
CA CYS A 154 0.74 -5.63 -6.26
C CYS A 154 0.70 -6.38 -4.92
N LYS A 155 -0.06 -5.85 -3.98
CA LYS A 155 -0.40 -6.47 -2.69
C LYS A 155 -1.83 -6.98 -2.78
N LEU A 156 -2.11 -8.18 -2.30
CA LEU A 156 -3.45 -8.77 -2.30
C LEU A 156 -4.05 -8.78 -0.89
N TYR A 157 -5.36 -8.56 -0.80
CA TYR A 157 -6.10 -8.44 0.44
C TYR A 157 -7.28 -9.41 0.46
N SER A 158 -7.58 -9.98 1.63
CA SER A 158 -8.75 -10.82 1.87
C SER A 158 -10.01 -9.96 2.10
N HIS A 159 -11.15 -10.61 2.18
CA HIS A 159 -12.43 -9.96 2.48
C HIS A 159 -12.49 -9.25 3.85
N THR A 160 -11.54 -9.53 4.73
CA THR A 160 -11.41 -8.85 6.04
C THR A 160 -10.64 -7.54 5.97
N GLY A 161 -10.17 -7.13 4.79
CA GLY A 161 -9.28 -5.98 4.63
C GLY A 161 -7.82 -6.25 5.03
N ALA A 162 -7.50 -7.44 5.55
CA ALA A 162 -6.13 -7.85 5.84
C ALA A 162 -5.40 -8.27 4.56
N GLN A 163 -4.08 -8.10 4.51
CA GLN A 163 -3.29 -8.72 3.45
C GLN A 163 -3.44 -10.24 3.51
N LEU A 164 -3.42 -10.89 2.33
CA LEU A 164 -3.46 -12.35 2.25
C LEU A 164 -2.32 -12.97 3.07
N THR A 165 -2.64 -14.03 3.79
CA THR A 165 -1.67 -14.87 4.48
C THR A 165 -0.76 -15.58 3.48
N ASP A 166 0.35 -16.17 3.97
CA ASP A 166 1.25 -16.96 3.11
C ASP A 166 0.54 -18.14 2.45
N GLU A 167 -0.40 -18.77 3.15
CA GLU A 167 -1.21 -19.89 2.65
C GLU A 167 -2.16 -19.44 1.52
N GLU A 168 -2.84 -18.32 1.71
CA GLU A 168 -3.71 -17.73 0.67
C GLU A 168 -2.91 -17.25 -0.54
N CYS A 169 -1.76 -16.59 -0.32
CA CYS A 169 -0.84 -16.21 -1.40
C CYS A 169 -0.34 -17.42 -2.19
N ALA A 170 0.00 -18.52 -1.51
CA ALA A 170 0.39 -19.77 -2.16
C ALA A 170 -0.76 -20.35 -3.01
N ALA A 171 -2.01 -20.28 -2.52
CA ALA A 171 -3.18 -20.72 -3.29
C ALA A 171 -3.37 -19.87 -4.56
N VAL A 172 -3.25 -18.53 -4.47
CA VAL A 172 -3.30 -17.65 -5.64
C VAL A 172 -2.14 -17.95 -6.61
N SER A 173 -0.92 -18.16 -6.11
CA SER A 173 0.25 -18.52 -6.92
C SER A 173 0.05 -19.83 -7.66
N GLN A 174 -0.59 -20.83 -7.04
CA GLN A 174 -0.93 -22.09 -7.72
C GLN A 174 -1.91 -21.87 -8.88
N GLU A 175 -2.91 -21.00 -8.71
CA GLU A 175 -3.81 -20.63 -9.80
C GLU A 175 -3.07 -19.88 -10.91
N MET A 176 -2.21 -18.93 -10.55
CA MET A 176 -1.38 -18.19 -11.49
C MET A 176 -0.44 -19.10 -12.30
N ALA A 177 0.14 -20.12 -11.68
CA ALA A 177 1.03 -21.09 -12.33
C ALA A 177 0.33 -21.93 -13.43
N ARG A 178 -1.01 -22.05 -13.36
CA ARG A 178 -1.81 -22.76 -14.38
C ARG A 178 -2.11 -21.91 -15.61
N ILE A 179 -1.81 -20.61 -15.55
CA ILE A 179 -2.11 -19.66 -16.61
C ILE A 179 -0.86 -19.48 -17.46
N CYS A 180 -0.95 -19.88 -18.72
CA CYS A 180 0.11 -19.65 -19.69
C CYS A 180 -0.04 -18.27 -20.34
N LEU A 181 1.06 -17.56 -20.55
CA LEU A 181 1.09 -16.43 -21.47
C LEU A 181 1.41 -16.93 -22.88
N PRO A 182 0.74 -16.43 -23.91
CA PRO A 182 -0.32 -15.42 -23.92
C PRO A 182 -1.62 -15.89 -23.25
N CYS A 183 -2.23 -15.03 -22.45
CA CYS A 183 -3.50 -15.25 -21.78
C CYS A 183 -4.57 -14.38 -22.45
N ALA A 184 -5.23 -14.91 -23.46
CA ALA A 184 -6.37 -14.22 -24.08
C ALA A 184 -7.57 -14.24 -23.10
N LEU A 185 -8.04 -13.05 -22.74
CA LEU A 185 -9.25 -12.90 -21.95
C LEU A 185 -10.44 -12.62 -22.88
N PRO A 186 -11.65 -13.07 -22.52
CA PRO A 186 -12.86 -12.59 -23.17
C PRO A 186 -13.04 -11.10 -22.93
N GLU A 187 -13.80 -10.43 -23.76
CA GLU A 187 -14.19 -9.04 -23.52
C GLU A 187 -15.02 -8.97 -22.23
N GLY A 188 -14.58 -8.13 -21.29
CA GLY A 188 -15.27 -7.91 -20.01
C GLY A 188 -16.51 -7.04 -20.17
N ASP A 189 -17.48 -7.20 -19.28
CA ASP A 189 -18.63 -6.31 -19.19
C ASP A 189 -18.22 -4.98 -18.51
N PRO A 190 -18.22 -3.85 -19.22
CA PRO A 190 -17.85 -2.55 -18.63
C PRO A 190 -18.71 -2.14 -17.44
N SER A 191 -19.96 -2.63 -17.33
CA SER A 191 -20.85 -2.35 -16.20
C SER A 191 -20.39 -2.95 -14.88
N LEU A 192 -19.41 -3.86 -14.91
CA LEU A 192 -18.78 -4.43 -13.73
C LEU A 192 -17.67 -3.54 -13.14
N GLY A 193 -17.25 -2.49 -13.84
CA GLY A 193 -16.36 -1.45 -13.31
C GLY A 193 -17.14 -0.45 -12.47
N ILE A 194 -16.91 -0.43 -11.16
CA ILE A 194 -17.60 0.47 -10.22
C ILE A 194 -16.57 1.45 -9.66
N PRO A 195 -16.70 2.76 -9.97
CA PRO A 195 -15.76 3.74 -9.46
C PRO A 195 -15.92 3.96 -7.96
N LEU A 196 -14.79 4.09 -7.26
CA LEU A 196 -14.69 4.57 -5.89
C LEU A 196 -14.07 5.98 -5.90
N GLY A 197 -14.61 6.89 -5.08
CA GLY A 197 -14.15 8.27 -5.02
C GLY A 197 -14.53 8.95 -3.72
N GLU A 198 -14.93 10.22 -3.78
CA GLU A 198 -15.16 11.12 -2.65
C GLU A 198 -16.08 10.53 -1.55
N GLU A 199 -17.08 9.73 -1.90
CA GLU A 199 -17.97 9.11 -0.92
C GLU A 199 -17.21 8.10 -0.03
N THR A 200 -16.33 7.31 -0.67
CA THR A 200 -15.45 6.36 0.03
C THR A 200 -14.40 7.10 0.85
N ASP A 201 -13.79 8.15 0.28
CA ASP A 201 -12.82 9.00 0.98
C ASP A 201 -13.43 9.56 2.28
N LYS A 202 -14.64 10.11 2.17
CA LYS A 202 -15.37 10.66 3.32
C LYS A 202 -15.65 9.59 4.37
N ALA A 203 -16.16 8.43 3.97
CA ALA A 203 -16.45 7.33 4.90
C ALA A 203 -15.17 6.85 5.61
N TYR A 204 -14.04 6.79 4.89
CA TYR A 204 -12.75 6.44 5.46
C TYR A 204 -12.27 7.47 6.49
N LEU A 205 -12.31 8.77 6.15
CA LEU A 205 -11.90 9.84 7.07
C LEU A 205 -12.81 9.90 8.30
N ASP A 206 -14.13 9.73 8.15
CA ASP A 206 -15.07 9.67 9.25
C ASP A 206 -14.76 8.50 10.22
N ALA A 207 -14.41 7.32 9.67
CA ALA A 207 -14.02 6.17 10.47
C ALA A 207 -12.74 6.43 11.29
N LEU A 208 -11.71 7.03 10.65
CA LEU A 208 -10.46 7.39 11.33
C LEU A 208 -10.70 8.35 12.52
N VAL A 209 -11.59 9.31 12.33
CA VAL A 209 -11.91 10.29 13.40
C VAL A 209 -12.67 9.64 14.57
N GLN A 210 -13.52 8.66 14.28
CA GLN A 210 -14.27 7.92 15.31
C GLN A 210 -13.37 7.03 16.16
N ASP A 211 -12.34 6.44 15.55
CA ASP A 211 -11.44 5.50 16.22
C ASP A 211 -10.38 6.19 17.08
N VAL A 212 -10.08 7.46 16.82
CA VAL A 212 -9.07 8.23 17.57
C VAL A 212 -9.76 9.21 18.53
N PRO A 213 -9.68 8.99 19.85
CA PRO A 213 -10.31 9.89 20.81
C PRO A 213 -9.69 11.29 20.76
N PRO A 214 -10.51 12.35 20.83
CA PRO A 214 -10.02 13.73 20.85
C PRO A 214 -9.46 14.06 22.24
N VAL A 215 -8.14 14.01 22.38
CA VAL A 215 -7.44 14.26 23.67
C VAL A 215 -6.80 15.64 23.77
N SER A 216 -6.90 16.47 22.75
CA SER A 216 -6.34 17.83 22.74
C SER A 216 -7.41 18.87 22.48
N LEU A 217 -7.24 20.07 23.07
CA LEU A 217 -8.12 21.19 22.82
C LEU A 217 -7.95 21.74 21.39
N PRO A 218 -9.02 22.25 20.76
CA PRO A 218 -8.94 22.81 19.40
C PRO A 218 -7.88 23.93 19.27
N GLU A 219 -7.74 24.78 20.29
CA GLU A 219 -6.74 25.86 20.32
C GLU A 219 -5.32 25.33 20.36
N ASP A 220 -5.04 24.19 20.98
CA ASP A 220 -3.71 23.58 21.00
C ASP A 220 -3.36 22.98 19.64
N ARG A 221 -4.34 22.37 18.98
CA ARG A 221 -4.17 21.86 17.59
C ARG A 221 -3.85 23.00 16.62
N ALA A 222 -4.56 24.11 16.72
CA ALA A 222 -4.33 25.28 15.87
C ALA A 222 -2.96 25.94 16.07
N ARG A 223 -2.34 25.78 17.26
CA ARG A 223 -1.00 26.31 17.57
C ARG A 223 0.14 25.39 17.13
N LEU A 224 -0.16 24.12 16.88
CA LEU A 224 0.86 23.17 16.46
C LEU A 224 1.23 23.40 15.00
N ARG A 225 2.41 23.94 14.76
CA ARG A 225 2.93 24.15 13.40
C ARG A 225 3.56 22.88 12.89
N ILE A 226 2.99 22.38 11.79
CA ILE A 226 3.36 21.09 11.17
C ILE A 226 3.90 21.34 9.79
N VAL A 227 5.01 20.68 9.42
CA VAL A 227 5.43 20.49 8.04
C VAL A 227 5.10 19.06 7.61
N TYR A 228 4.50 18.91 6.43
CA TYR A 228 4.14 17.60 5.88
C TYR A 228 4.73 17.40 4.48
N THR A 229 5.20 16.17 4.23
CA THR A 229 5.56 15.69 2.90
C THR A 229 5.03 14.28 2.63
N PRO A 230 4.36 14.07 1.48
CA PRO A 230 3.97 12.75 1.00
C PRO A 230 5.07 12.08 0.16
N LEU A 231 6.26 12.66 0.01
CA LEU A 231 7.36 12.16 -0.84
C LEU A 231 6.88 11.80 -2.27
N HIS A 232 6.09 12.68 -2.91
CA HIS A 232 5.44 12.46 -4.21
C HIS A 232 4.40 11.32 -4.24
N GLY A 233 3.98 10.83 -3.08
CA GLY A 233 3.03 9.72 -2.94
C GLY A 233 1.58 10.16 -2.75
N VAL A 234 0.75 9.17 -2.42
CA VAL A 234 -0.72 9.28 -2.31
C VAL A 234 -1.19 10.08 -1.09
N GLY A 235 -0.36 10.15 -0.02
CA GLY A 235 -0.73 10.81 1.23
C GLY A 235 -1.06 12.28 1.09
N GLY A 236 -0.59 12.92 0.03
CA GLY A 236 -0.85 14.34 -0.28
C GLY A 236 -2.32 14.68 -0.48
N LEU A 237 -3.16 13.71 -0.82
CA LEU A 237 -4.58 13.91 -1.07
C LEU A 237 -5.40 14.02 0.23
N LEU A 238 -5.29 13.03 1.11
CA LEU A 238 -6.19 12.88 2.25
C LEU A 238 -5.62 13.41 3.56
N LEU A 239 -4.31 13.25 3.82
CA LEU A 239 -3.75 13.63 5.11
C LEU A 239 -3.80 15.15 5.41
N PRO A 240 -3.51 16.05 4.46
CA PRO A 240 -3.69 17.49 4.71
C PRO A 240 -5.16 17.88 4.96
N ARG A 241 -6.10 17.20 4.30
CA ARG A 241 -7.53 17.39 4.52
C ARG A 241 -7.90 16.95 5.94
N LEU A 242 -7.56 15.73 6.33
CA LEU A 242 -7.81 15.18 7.66
C LEU A 242 -7.24 16.10 8.76
N LEU A 243 -5.97 16.48 8.65
CA LEU A 243 -5.33 17.35 9.65
C LEU A 243 -6.07 18.69 9.80
N LYS A 244 -6.45 19.33 8.69
CA LYS A 244 -7.18 20.61 8.72
C LYS A 244 -8.58 20.45 9.30
N GLU A 245 -9.33 19.42 8.92
CA GLU A 245 -10.65 19.11 9.45
C GLU A 245 -10.60 18.82 10.96
N GLN A 246 -9.48 18.25 11.43
CA GLN A 246 -9.24 18.02 12.86
C GLN A 246 -8.68 19.25 13.61
N GLY A 247 -8.58 20.41 12.96
CA GLY A 247 -8.18 21.67 13.61
C GLY A 247 -6.68 21.97 13.61
N PHE A 248 -5.85 21.17 12.95
CA PHE A 248 -4.42 21.47 12.71
C PHE A 248 -4.28 22.43 11.54
N THR A 249 -4.52 23.73 11.81
CA THR A 249 -4.63 24.74 10.75
C THR A 249 -3.29 25.36 10.34
N ASP A 250 -2.26 25.31 11.20
CA ASP A 250 -0.89 25.79 10.90
C ASP A 250 -0.07 24.66 10.24
N LEU A 251 -0.56 24.21 9.07
CA LEU A 251 -0.03 23.11 8.27
C LEU A 251 0.66 23.65 7.01
N HIS A 252 1.95 23.35 6.87
CA HIS A 252 2.80 23.70 5.74
C HIS A 252 3.19 22.42 4.98
N CYS A 253 2.81 22.33 3.72
CA CYS A 253 3.17 21.19 2.89
C CYS A 253 4.41 21.53 2.03
N VAL A 254 5.30 20.57 1.85
CA VAL A 254 6.46 20.70 0.94
C VAL A 254 5.94 20.70 -0.50
N SER A 255 5.72 21.90 -1.06
CA SER A 255 4.98 22.09 -2.31
C SER A 255 5.55 21.30 -3.50
N SER A 256 6.88 21.18 -3.60
CA SER A 256 7.57 20.42 -4.65
C SER A 256 7.33 18.90 -4.57
N GLN A 257 6.90 18.39 -3.41
CA GLN A 257 6.66 16.96 -3.17
C GLN A 257 5.17 16.60 -3.09
N MET A 258 4.27 17.60 -3.14
CA MET A 258 2.82 17.37 -3.06
C MET A 258 2.21 16.80 -4.35
N THR A 259 2.83 17.07 -5.50
CA THR A 259 2.39 16.49 -6.77
C THR A 259 2.84 15.02 -6.84
N PRO A 260 1.91 14.07 -7.00
CA PRO A 260 2.26 12.68 -7.21
C PRO A 260 3.14 12.52 -8.46
N ASP A 261 4.28 11.83 -8.31
CA ASP A 261 5.23 11.62 -9.41
C ASP A 261 6.00 10.31 -9.20
N GLY A 262 5.79 9.35 -10.10
CA GLY A 262 6.43 8.04 -10.06
C GLY A 262 7.95 8.08 -10.28
N SER A 263 8.50 9.20 -10.72
CA SER A 263 9.95 9.39 -10.86
C SER A 263 10.64 9.78 -9.54
N PHE A 264 9.88 10.20 -8.52
CA PHE A 264 10.37 10.64 -7.21
C PHE A 264 11.54 11.63 -7.31
N PRO A 265 11.44 12.74 -8.07
CA PRO A 265 12.59 13.54 -8.49
C PRO A 265 13.38 14.16 -7.34
N THR A 266 12.74 14.42 -6.20
CA THR A 266 13.39 14.98 -5.00
C THR A 266 13.55 13.97 -3.85
N ALA A 267 13.13 12.72 -4.06
CA ALA A 267 13.22 11.63 -3.10
C ALA A 267 13.52 10.30 -3.83
N PRO A 268 14.74 10.12 -4.39
CA PRO A 268 15.05 8.93 -5.21
C PRO A 268 14.86 7.59 -4.51
N SER A 269 14.97 7.59 -3.18
CA SER A 269 14.60 6.47 -2.31
C SER A 269 13.51 6.96 -1.35
N PRO A 270 12.21 6.86 -1.72
CA PRO A 270 11.11 7.52 -1.00
C PRO A 270 10.71 6.75 0.26
N ASN A 271 11.69 6.37 1.07
CA ASN A 271 11.51 5.71 2.36
C ASN A 271 11.64 6.76 3.49
N PRO A 272 10.58 7.06 4.23
CA PRO A 272 10.62 8.05 5.30
C PRO A 272 11.52 7.68 6.49
N GLU A 273 12.03 6.45 6.56
CA GLU A 273 13.05 6.05 7.52
C GLU A 273 14.45 6.55 7.13
N ASN A 274 14.67 6.93 5.87
CA ASN A 274 15.96 7.48 5.41
C ASN A 274 16.05 8.95 5.75
N PRO A 275 17.05 9.40 6.53
CA PRO A 275 17.20 10.81 6.92
C PRO A 275 17.27 11.78 5.71
N GLU A 276 17.83 11.32 4.60
CA GLU A 276 17.99 12.12 3.38
C GLU A 276 16.65 12.56 2.77
N THR A 277 15.58 11.79 2.97
CA THR A 277 14.26 12.13 2.44
C THR A 277 13.66 13.38 3.08
N PHE A 278 14.14 13.76 4.27
CA PHE A 278 13.64 14.90 5.02
C PHE A 278 14.26 16.24 4.63
N HIS A 279 15.25 16.31 3.75
CA HIS A 279 16.01 17.54 3.53
C HIS A 279 15.11 18.75 3.15
N LEU A 280 14.16 18.60 2.21
CA LEU A 280 13.24 19.68 1.84
C LEU A 280 12.24 20.01 2.95
N ALA A 281 11.78 18.98 3.66
CA ALA A 281 10.88 19.17 4.79
C ALA A 281 11.60 19.88 5.97
N LEU A 282 12.88 19.60 6.19
CA LEU A 282 13.73 20.31 7.17
C LEU A 282 13.98 21.75 6.79
N GLU A 283 14.23 22.04 5.50
CA GLU A 283 14.37 23.41 5.01
C GLU A 283 13.10 24.22 5.26
N GLU A 284 11.94 23.65 4.88
CA GLU A 284 10.65 24.28 5.11
C GLU A 284 10.36 24.44 6.61
N ALA A 285 10.65 23.42 7.41
CA ALA A 285 10.45 23.46 8.86
C ALA A 285 11.28 24.55 9.55
N ARG A 286 12.53 24.72 9.15
CA ARG A 286 13.38 25.82 9.66
C ARG A 286 12.85 27.19 9.22
N ARG A 287 12.37 27.28 7.98
CA ARG A 287 11.82 28.54 7.43
C ARG A 287 10.59 29.02 8.20
N VAL A 288 9.69 28.09 8.54
CA VAL A 288 8.45 28.43 9.24
C VAL A 288 8.52 28.27 10.76
N GLY A 289 9.58 27.66 11.29
CA GLY A 289 9.71 27.33 12.71
C GLY A 289 8.74 26.23 13.15
N ALA A 290 8.65 25.14 12.38
CA ALA A 290 7.73 24.05 12.67
C ALA A 290 8.09 23.31 13.96
N HIS A 291 7.10 22.80 14.68
CA HIS A 291 7.27 21.98 15.87
C HIS A 291 7.44 20.50 15.50
N LEU A 292 6.79 20.08 14.41
CA LEU A 292 6.69 18.69 13.97
C LEU A 292 6.84 18.61 12.45
N ILE A 293 7.58 17.61 11.98
CA ILE A 293 7.61 17.21 10.57
C ILE A 293 7.01 15.82 10.46
N ILE A 294 6.12 15.62 9.49
CA ILE A 294 5.50 14.34 9.17
C ILE A 294 5.87 13.99 7.73
N ALA A 295 6.33 12.76 7.50
CA ALA A 295 6.55 12.22 6.17
C ALA A 295 5.86 10.86 6.03
N THR A 296 5.21 10.63 4.88
CA THR A 296 4.64 9.32 4.51
C THR A 296 5.35 8.78 3.28
N ASP A 297 5.44 7.44 3.16
CA ASP A 297 5.94 6.79 1.94
C ASP A 297 4.92 6.86 0.79
N PRO A 298 5.29 6.46 -0.43
CA PRO A 298 4.44 6.66 -1.61
C PRO A 298 3.03 6.06 -1.54
N ASP A 299 2.83 4.93 -0.86
CA ASP A 299 1.51 4.31 -0.68
C ASP A 299 0.91 4.59 0.71
N ALA A 300 1.55 5.45 1.50
CA ALA A 300 1.11 5.98 2.78
C ALA A 300 0.72 4.91 3.83
N ASP A 301 1.38 3.75 3.79
CA ASP A 301 1.25 2.73 4.85
C ASP A 301 2.35 2.86 5.93
N ARG A 302 3.28 3.83 5.76
CA ARG A 302 4.34 4.18 6.70
C ARG A 302 4.36 5.66 6.98
N VAL A 303 4.75 6.00 8.21
CA VAL A 303 4.93 7.38 8.66
C VAL A 303 6.21 7.51 9.47
N ALA A 304 6.92 8.63 9.28
CA ALA A 304 8.03 9.00 10.13
C ALA A 304 7.90 10.46 10.59
N PHE A 305 8.52 10.76 11.73
CA PHE A 305 8.39 12.03 12.41
C PHE A 305 9.76 12.61 12.73
N GLN A 306 9.85 13.96 12.65
CA GLN A 306 10.91 14.70 13.31
C GLN A 306 10.29 15.77 14.18
N VAL A 307 10.83 15.95 15.39
CA VAL A 307 10.33 16.91 16.37
C VAL A 307 11.40 17.96 16.69
N LEU A 308 10.98 19.20 16.84
CA LEU A 308 11.85 20.28 17.29
C LEU A 308 12.08 20.17 18.80
N HIS A 309 13.33 19.97 19.22
CA HIS A 309 13.71 19.95 20.62
C HIS A 309 15.04 20.72 20.81
N GLN A 310 15.06 21.65 21.75
CA GLN A 310 16.23 22.49 22.06
C GLN A 310 16.87 23.19 20.85
N GLY A 311 16.04 23.58 19.86
CA GLY A 311 16.49 24.28 18.65
C GLY A 311 16.93 23.37 17.51
N GLU A 312 16.90 22.05 17.66
CA GLU A 312 17.26 21.07 16.66
C GLU A 312 16.11 20.09 16.35
N TYR A 313 16.08 19.58 15.10
CA TYR A 313 15.12 18.57 14.69
C TYR A 313 15.69 17.17 14.93
N HIS A 314 14.96 16.36 15.68
CA HIS A 314 15.32 14.99 16.01
C HIS A 314 14.36 14.00 15.38
N SER A 315 14.90 13.02 14.65
CA SER A 315 14.11 11.92 14.10
C SER A 315 13.66 10.97 15.20
N LEU A 316 12.39 10.60 15.17
CA LEU A 316 11.86 9.50 15.99
C LEU A 316 11.96 8.19 15.20
N SER A 317 12.59 7.19 15.79
CA SER A 317 12.60 5.84 15.23
C SER A 317 11.19 5.24 15.27
N GLY A 318 10.91 4.24 14.42
CA GLY A 318 9.64 3.51 14.47
C GLY A 318 9.34 2.90 15.84
N HIS A 319 10.38 2.48 16.58
CA HIS A 319 10.24 2.00 17.95
C HIS A 319 9.78 3.09 18.94
N GLN A 320 10.34 4.27 18.82
CA GLN A 320 9.95 5.42 19.66
C GLN A 320 8.54 5.89 19.31
N SER A 321 8.25 6.07 18.03
CA SER A 321 6.92 6.48 17.56
C SER A 321 5.85 5.48 17.95
N GLY A 322 6.09 4.17 17.75
CA GLY A 322 5.16 3.11 18.13
C GLY A 322 4.92 3.05 19.63
N SER A 323 5.98 3.24 20.47
CA SER A 323 5.82 3.28 21.93
C SER A 323 5.01 4.48 22.39
N LEU A 324 5.28 5.68 21.84
CA LEU A 324 4.51 6.89 22.15
C LEU A 324 3.03 6.76 21.75
N LEU A 325 2.75 6.21 20.55
CA LEU A 325 1.38 5.98 20.09
C LEU A 325 0.67 4.93 20.95
N THR A 326 1.36 3.88 21.38
CA THR A 326 0.80 2.85 22.26
C THR A 326 0.38 3.46 23.61
N ASP A 327 1.29 4.22 24.23
CA ASP A 327 1.01 4.90 25.51
C ASP A 327 -0.17 5.88 25.38
N PHE A 328 -0.15 6.70 24.32
CA PHE A 328 -1.20 7.67 24.04
C PHE A 328 -2.58 7.01 23.87
N LEU A 329 -2.68 6.00 23.02
CA LEU A 329 -3.97 5.34 22.73
C LEU A 329 -4.52 4.61 23.94
N LEU A 330 -3.66 3.95 24.71
CA LEU A 330 -4.08 3.25 25.93
C LEU A 330 -4.47 4.24 27.05
N SER A 331 -3.75 5.34 27.21
CA SER A 331 -4.10 6.40 28.15
C SER A 331 -5.46 7.02 27.83
N ALA A 332 -5.69 7.34 26.55
CA ALA A 332 -6.92 7.96 26.09
C ALA A 332 -8.15 7.05 26.26
N ARG A 333 -7.98 5.74 26.21
CA ARG A 333 -9.05 4.75 26.44
C ARG A 333 -9.34 4.49 27.92
N SER A 334 -8.38 4.69 28.81
CA SER A 334 -8.57 4.47 30.26
C SER A 334 -9.61 5.42 30.89
N ASP A 335 -9.84 6.58 30.26
CA ASP A 335 -10.84 7.55 30.72
C ASP A 335 -12.28 7.20 30.26
N GLN A 336 -12.41 6.27 29.31
CA GLN A 336 -13.72 5.74 28.93
C GLN A 336 -14.03 4.52 29.79
N THR A 337 -15.04 4.63 30.67
CA THR A 337 -15.48 3.59 31.60
C THR A 337 -15.39 2.19 30.98
N LEU A 338 -14.50 1.38 31.55
CA LEU A 338 -14.17 0.02 31.16
C LEU A 338 -15.38 -0.90 31.17
N SER A 339 -16.09 -0.98 30.07
CA SER A 339 -16.98 -2.10 29.80
C SER A 339 -16.39 -2.94 28.70
N SER A 340 -15.40 -3.83 29.10
CA SER A 340 -14.96 -5.07 28.38
C SER A 340 -14.56 -4.96 26.91
N PRO A 341 -13.68 -5.79 26.37
CA PRO A 341 -12.61 -6.56 27.00
C PRO A 341 -11.33 -5.74 27.22
N SER A 342 -10.35 -6.31 27.94
CA SER A 342 -9.03 -5.66 28.15
C SER A 342 -8.38 -5.31 26.80
N PRO A 343 -7.81 -4.10 26.66
CA PRO A 343 -7.14 -3.71 25.44
C PRO A 343 -6.03 -4.70 25.03
N LEU A 344 -5.85 -4.88 23.72
CA LEU A 344 -4.83 -5.75 23.16
C LEU A 344 -3.90 -4.97 22.25
N VAL A 345 -2.60 -5.12 22.45
CA VAL A 345 -1.55 -4.62 21.57
C VAL A 345 -0.97 -5.78 20.78
N ILE A 346 -0.97 -5.69 19.46
CA ILE A 346 -0.32 -6.67 18.58
C ILE A 346 0.87 -5.97 17.93
N LYS A 347 2.06 -6.56 18.05
CA LYS A 347 3.29 -6.02 17.47
C LYS A 347 4.16 -7.12 16.86
N SER A 348 5.12 -6.72 16.02
CA SER A 348 6.09 -7.68 15.51
C SER A 348 7.18 -7.99 16.55
N ILE A 349 7.78 -9.19 16.44
CA ILE A 349 8.88 -9.64 17.32
C ILE A 349 10.11 -8.71 17.27
N VAL A 350 10.27 -7.94 16.18
CA VAL A 350 11.39 -6.98 16.03
C VAL A 350 11.07 -5.62 16.67
N THR A 351 9.82 -5.38 17.08
CA THR A 351 9.42 -4.15 17.75
C THR A 351 9.91 -4.16 19.21
N THR A 352 10.30 -3.01 19.72
CA THR A 352 10.86 -2.85 21.07
C THR A 352 9.97 -3.47 22.15
N LYS A 353 10.60 -4.03 23.20
CA LYS A 353 9.87 -4.48 24.41
C LYS A 353 9.21 -3.35 25.18
N LEU A 354 9.66 -2.10 25.00
CA LEU A 354 9.05 -0.94 25.65
C LEU A 354 7.55 -0.86 25.36
N ALA A 355 7.12 -1.18 24.12
CA ALA A 355 5.68 -1.22 23.80
C ALA A 355 4.91 -2.28 24.61
N SER A 356 5.55 -3.44 24.88
CA SER A 356 4.94 -4.47 25.75
C SER A 356 4.86 -4.03 27.21
N ASP A 357 5.90 -3.37 27.72
CA ASP A 357 5.95 -2.86 29.09
C ASP A 357 4.90 -1.75 29.29
N ILE A 358 4.73 -0.87 28.31
CA ILE A 358 3.68 0.14 28.28
C ILE A 358 2.29 -0.52 28.31
N ALA A 359 2.05 -1.50 27.42
CA ALA A 359 0.78 -2.21 27.38
C ALA A 359 0.45 -2.84 28.76
N GLN A 360 1.41 -3.51 29.39
CA GLN A 360 1.26 -4.11 30.68
C GLN A 360 0.94 -3.07 31.77
N ASN A 361 1.62 -1.93 31.77
CA ASN A 361 1.37 -0.85 32.73
C ASN A 361 -0.06 -0.27 32.63
N HIS A 362 -0.65 -0.28 31.44
CA HIS A 362 -2.04 0.11 31.18
C HIS A 362 -3.03 -1.06 31.39
N GLY A 363 -2.60 -2.24 31.86
CA GLY A 363 -3.47 -3.40 32.02
C GLY A 363 -3.91 -4.05 30.71
N ALA A 364 -3.23 -3.73 29.60
CA ALA A 364 -3.46 -4.31 28.28
C ALA A 364 -2.64 -5.60 28.09
N SER A 365 -3.18 -6.52 27.29
CA SER A 365 -2.42 -7.68 26.81
C SER A 365 -1.52 -7.28 25.63
N CYS A 366 -0.40 -7.99 25.43
CA CYS A 366 0.48 -7.79 24.29
C CYS A 366 0.84 -9.14 23.64
N ILE A 367 0.68 -9.22 22.32
CA ILE A 367 1.01 -10.41 21.52
C ILE A 367 2.06 -10.06 20.49
N ASP A 368 3.11 -10.88 20.39
CA ASP A 368 4.15 -10.79 19.39
C ASP A 368 3.81 -11.67 18.17
N THR A 369 3.97 -11.12 16.96
CA THR A 369 3.80 -11.84 15.69
C THR A 369 5.07 -11.74 14.84
N PHE A 370 5.12 -12.46 13.72
CA PHE A 370 6.10 -12.18 12.68
C PHE A 370 5.86 -10.80 12.07
N THR A 371 6.89 -10.26 11.40
CA THR A 371 6.84 -8.94 10.77
C THR A 371 5.89 -8.93 9.57
N GLY A 372 5.02 -7.92 9.51
CA GLY A 372 4.09 -7.64 8.42
C GLY A 372 2.63 -7.73 8.84
N PHE A 373 1.80 -6.86 8.26
CA PHE A 373 0.36 -6.83 8.53
C PHE A 373 -0.35 -8.15 8.19
N LYS A 374 0.17 -8.94 7.25
CA LYS A 374 -0.35 -10.28 6.94
C LYS A 374 -0.34 -11.26 8.11
N HIS A 375 0.46 -10.99 9.16
CA HIS A 375 0.47 -11.79 10.39
C HIS A 375 -0.32 -11.16 11.53
N MET A 376 -0.38 -9.83 11.57
CA MET A 376 -1.05 -9.06 12.63
C MET A 376 -2.56 -8.99 12.41
N ALA A 377 -2.98 -8.58 11.21
CA ALA A 377 -4.38 -8.32 10.93
C ALA A 377 -5.27 -9.58 10.96
N PRO A 378 -4.87 -10.75 10.42
CA PRO A 378 -5.66 -11.98 10.59
C PRO A 378 -5.81 -12.40 12.05
N LEU A 379 -4.73 -12.21 12.87
CA LEU A 379 -4.81 -12.48 14.30
C LEU A 379 -5.80 -11.55 15.01
N ALA A 380 -5.77 -10.26 14.70
CA ALA A 380 -6.75 -9.30 15.20
C ALA A 380 -8.19 -9.74 14.88
N CYS A 381 -8.47 -10.05 13.61
CA CYS A 381 -9.77 -10.52 13.15
C CYS A 381 -10.24 -11.83 13.84
N GLN A 382 -9.30 -12.73 14.20
CA GLN A 382 -9.62 -13.96 14.93
C GLN A 382 -9.99 -13.68 16.40
N LEU A 383 -9.39 -12.67 17.00
CA LEU A 383 -9.61 -12.32 18.41
C LEU A 383 -10.84 -11.43 18.63
N GLU A 384 -11.37 -10.82 17.57
CA GLU A 384 -12.62 -10.04 17.58
C GLU A 384 -13.87 -10.90 17.42
N GLN A 385 -13.75 -12.17 16.99
CA GLN A 385 -14.83 -13.15 16.86
C GLN A 385 -15.10 -13.89 18.18
#